data_6ac8839c1faa9b23fbb52cdd0c169965
#
_entry.id   6ac8839c1faa9b23fbb52cdd0c169965
#
_cell.length_a   1.000
_cell.length_b   1.000
_cell.length_c   1.000
_cell.angle_alpha   90.00
_cell.angle_beta   90.00
_cell.angle_gamma   90.00
#
_symmetry.space_group_name_H-M   'P 1'
#
loop_
_entity.id
_entity.type
_entity.pdbx_description
1 polymer ?
#
loop_
_entity_poly.entity_id
_entity_poly.type
_entity_poly.pdbx_seq_one_letter_code
_entity_poly.pdbx_strand_id
1 'polypeptide(L)' 'MKELIEYIAKSIVNKPEAVVVTEERSDDSLVLTLQVDPEDMGRVIGKQGRAAQAMRTLLRVMAVREGVRVDLKIV' A
#
# COMPACT_ATOMS: atom_id res chain seq x y z
N MET A 1 -2.37 -1.09 -9.65
CA MET A 1 -1.94 -1.47 -8.27
C MET A 1 -2.11 -0.34 -7.28
N LYS A 2 -1.81 0.87 -7.68
CA LYS A 2 -1.96 2.05 -6.81
C LYS A 2 -3.39 2.21 -6.29
N GLU A 3 -4.36 2.06 -7.18
CA GLU A 3 -5.78 2.22 -6.85
C GLU A 3 -6.25 1.21 -5.81
N LEU A 4 -5.73 0.00 -5.86
CA LEU A 4 -6.06 -1.03 -4.88
C LEU A 4 -5.61 -0.59 -3.48
N ILE A 5 -4.40 -0.09 -3.36
CA ILE A 5 -3.86 0.36 -2.07
C ILE A 5 -4.62 1.58 -1.57
N GLU A 6 -4.97 2.52 -2.46
CA GLU A 6 -5.78 3.66 -2.08
C GLU A 6 -7.13 3.21 -1.51
N TYR A 7 -7.79 2.28 -2.19
CA TYR A 7 -9.08 1.77 -1.77
C TYR A 7 -9.01 1.13 -0.39
N ILE A 8 -8.04 0.24 -0.21
CA ILE A 8 -7.89 -0.47 1.06
C ILE A 8 -7.59 0.51 2.20
N ALA A 9 -6.62 1.40 2.00
CA ALA A 9 -6.22 2.35 3.03
C ALA A 9 -7.39 3.27 3.41
N LYS A 10 -8.09 3.82 2.43
CA LYS A 10 -9.23 4.71 2.69
C LYS A 10 -10.36 4.01 3.41
N SER A 11 -10.47 2.70 3.24
CA SER A 11 -11.53 1.91 3.87
C SER A 11 -11.27 1.64 5.35
N ILE A 12 -10.04 1.71 5.81
CA ILE A 12 -9.68 1.32 7.18
C ILE A 12 -9.19 2.47 8.06
N VAL A 13 -8.95 3.65 7.49
CA VAL A 13 -8.48 4.81 8.27
C VAL A 13 -9.64 5.70 8.70
N ASN A 14 -9.39 6.51 9.72
CA ASN A 14 -10.35 7.52 10.17
C ASN A 14 -10.29 8.78 9.32
N LYS A 15 -9.16 9.07 8.72
CA LYS A 15 -8.94 10.28 7.91
C LYS A 15 -8.58 9.91 6.47
N PRO A 16 -9.57 9.45 5.70
CA PRO A 16 -9.27 9.02 4.31
C PRO A 16 -8.78 10.15 3.41
N GLU A 17 -9.12 11.39 3.74
CA GLU A 17 -8.63 12.56 2.99
C GLU A 17 -7.12 12.76 3.10
N ALA A 18 -6.49 12.15 4.11
CA ALA A 18 -5.05 12.23 4.30
C ALA A 18 -4.29 11.11 3.59
N VAL A 19 -4.99 10.16 2.98
CA VAL A 19 -4.36 9.04 2.29
C VAL A 19 -3.79 9.52 0.96
N VAL A 20 -2.49 9.30 0.78
CA VAL A 20 -1.80 9.60 -0.48
C VAL A 20 -0.98 8.39 -0.87
N VAL A 21 -1.15 7.92 -2.08
CA VAL A 21 -0.33 6.83 -2.63
C VAL A 21 0.42 7.36 -3.83
N THR A 22 1.73 7.24 -3.79
CA THR A 22 2.58 7.61 -4.92
C THR A 22 3.20 6.36 -5.53
N GLU A 23 3.52 6.46 -6.81
CA GLU A 23 4.03 5.35 -7.58
C GLU A 23 5.32 5.77 -8.29
N GLU A 24 6.38 5.00 -8.10
CA GLU A 24 7.62 5.18 -8.83
C GLU A 24 7.90 3.90 -9.61
N ARG A 25 8.00 4.03 -10.91
CA ARG A 25 8.21 2.89 -11.79
C ARG A 25 9.61 2.94 -12.41
N SER A 26 10.30 1.81 -12.34
CA SER A 26 11.55 1.58 -13.07
C SER A 26 11.27 0.51 -14.13
N ASP A 27 12.32 0.02 -14.79
CA ASP A 27 12.15 -0.93 -15.92
C ASP A 27 11.31 -2.15 -15.54
N ASP A 28 11.66 -2.81 -14.45
CA ASP A 28 10.99 -4.04 -14.04
C ASP A 28 10.51 -3.98 -12.58
N SER A 29 10.46 -2.79 -11.99
CA SER A 29 10.08 -2.65 -10.61
C SER A 29 9.14 -1.47 -10.40
N LEU A 30 8.37 -1.55 -9.33
CA LEU A 30 7.38 -0.56 -8.97
C LEU A 30 7.44 -0.36 -7.46
N VAL A 31 7.60 0.88 -7.03
CA VAL A 31 7.58 1.21 -5.60
C VAL A 31 6.34 2.05 -5.34
N LEU A 32 5.50 1.56 -4.45
CA LEU A 32 4.33 2.30 -3.98
C LEU A 32 4.62 2.83 -2.58
N THR A 33 4.36 4.12 -2.38
CA THR A 33 4.51 4.73 -1.07
C THR A 33 3.13 5.16 -0.58
N LEU A 34 2.73 4.60 0.54
CA LEU A 34 1.45 4.92 1.18
C LEU A 34 1.71 5.88 2.33
N GLN A 35 1.09 7.05 2.27
CA GLN A 35 1.14 8.04 3.32
C GLN A 35 -0.24 8.19 3.93
N VAL A 36 -0.30 8.19 5.26
CA VAL A 36 -1.55 8.36 5.99
C VAL A 36 -1.32 9.34 7.13
N ASP A 37 -2.43 9.79 7.75
CA ASP A 37 -2.31 10.59 8.97
C ASP A 37 -1.58 9.77 10.04
N PRO A 38 -0.64 10.36 10.79
CA PRO A 38 0.10 9.62 11.82
C PRO A 38 -0.79 8.88 12.81
N GLU A 39 -1.97 9.40 13.09
CA GLU A 39 -2.92 8.74 14.00
C GLU A 39 -3.49 7.46 13.41
N ASP A 40 -3.45 7.32 12.09
CA ASP A 40 -3.98 6.14 11.40
C ASP A 40 -2.90 5.10 11.09
N MET A 41 -1.65 5.40 11.40
CA MET A 41 -0.55 4.49 11.08
C MET A 41 -0.77 3.09 11.64
N GLY A 42 -1.24 2.99 12.88
CA GLY A 42 -1.51 1.70 13.50
C GLY A 42 -2.59 0.90 12.77
N ARG A 43 -3.54 1.59 12.13
CA ARG A 43 -4.62 0.92 11.39
C ARG A 43 -4.11 0.31 10.10
N VAL A 44 -3.26 1.03 9.37
CA VAL A 44 -2.76 0.51 8.09
C VAL A 44 -1.69 -0.56 8.27
N ILE A 45 -0.94 -0.51 9.37
CA ILE A 45 -0.01 -1.58 9.70
C ILE A 45 -0.79 -2.79 10.22
N GLY A 46 -1.77 -2.51 11.10
CA GLY A 46 -2.61 -3.53 11.67
C GLY A 46 -1.92 -4.28 12.81
N LYS A 47 -2.71 -5.09 13.50
CA LYS A 47 -2.22 -5.85 14.63
C LYS A 47 -1.16 -6.84 14.16
N GLN A 48 0.03 -6.75 14.74
CA GLN A 48 1.17 -7.59 14.37
C GLN A 48 1.57 -7.45 12.89
N GLY A 49 1.28 -6.30 12.29
CA GLY A 49 1.62 -6.05 10.91
C GLY A 49 0.73 -6.74 9.88
N ARG A 50 -0.41 -7.30 10.30
CA ARG A 50 -1.25 -8.11 9.42
C ARG A 50 -1.87 -7.35 8.27
N ALA A 51 -2.32 -6.11 8.50
CA ALA A 51 -2.94 -5.33 7.42
C ALA A 51 -1.90 -4.97 6.36
N ALA A 52 -0.72 -4.52 6.79
CA ALA A 52 0.37 -4.21 5.87
C ALA A 52 0.81 -5.45 5.10
N GLN A 53 0.90 -6.59 5.78
CA GLN A 53 1.29 -7.84 5.15
C GLN A 53 0.26 -8.30 4.11
N ALA A 54 -1.03 -8.12 4.41
CA ALA A 54 -2.09 -8.47 3.46
C ALA A 54 -1.99 -7.61 2.21
N MET A 55 -1.75 -6.31 2.35
CA MET A 55 -1.56 -5.44 1.20
C MET A 55 -0.36 -5.86 0.36
N ARG A 56 0.76 -6.20 1.01
CA ARG A 56 1.96 -6.67 0.31
C ARG A 56 1.70 -7.97 -0.42
N THR A 57 0.95 -8.87 0.16
CA THR A 57 0.61 -10.15 -0.46
C THR A 57 -0.22 -9.95 -1.73
N LEU A 58 -1.23 -9.08 -1.67
CA LEU A 58 -2.05 -8.76 -2.83
C LEU A 58 -1.22 -8.13 -3.95
N LEU A 59 -0.34 -7.21 -3.60
CA LEU A 59 0.53 -6.58 -4.58
C LEU A 59 1.47 -7.61 -5.22
N ARG A 60 1.96 -8.55 -4.44
CA ARG A 60 2.86 -9.59 -4.95
C ARG A 60 2.17 -10.47 -5.98
N VAL A 61 0.91 -10.82 -5.74
CA VAL A 61 0.11 -11.60 -6.69
C VAL A 61 -0.06 -10.83 -8.00
N MET A 62 -0.38 -9.55 -7.92
CA MET A 62 -0.54 -8.71 -9.10
C MET A 62 0.78 -8.52 -9.85
N ALA A 63 1.87 -8.38 -9.11
CA ALA A 63 3.19 -8.20 -9.69
C ALA A 63 3.62 -9.41 -10.51
N VAL A 64 3.34 -10.60 -10.02
CA VAL A 64 3.66 -11.84 -10.74
C VAL A 64 2.95 -11.85 -12.09
N ARG A 65 1.69 -11.44 -12.12
CA ARG A 65 0.92 -11.41 -13.38
C ARG A 65 1.49 -10.41 -14.36
N GLU A 66 2.04 -9.30 -13.90
CA GLU A 66 2.57 -8.26 -14.77
C GLU A 66 4.06 -8.42 -15.05
N GLY A 67 4.70 -9.40 -14.42
CA GLY A 67 6.12 -9.62 -14.62
C GLY A 67 7.01 -8.51 -14.05
N VAL A 68 6.58 -7.87 -12.96
CA VAL A 68 7.33 -6.79 -12.32
C VAL A 68 7.54 -7.11 -10.84
N ARG A 69 8.45 -6.39 -10.22
CA ARG A 69 8.63 -6.42 -8.78
C ARG A 69 7.89 -5.24 -8.16
N VAL A 70 7.21 -5.48 -7.06
CA VAL A 70 6.48 -4.42 -6.37
C VAL A 70 6.93 -4.36 -4.92
N ASP A 71 7.13 -3.15 -4.44
CA ASP A 71 7.47 -2.88 -3.05
C ASP A 71 6.48 -1.87 -2.49
N LEU A 72 6.10 -2.01 -1.23
CA LEU A 72 5.19 -1.10 -0.56
C LEU A 72 5.89 -0.49 0.64
N LYS A 73 5.98 0.84 0.64
CA LYS A 73 6.49 1.60 1.78
C LYS A 73 5.31 2.30 2.44
N ILE A 74 5.28 2.27 3.76
CA ILE A 74 4.25 2.97 4.55
C ILE A 74 4.95 4.03 5.37
N VAL A 75 4.56 5.28 5.19
CA VAL A 75 5.17 6.43 5.86
C VAL A 75 4.14 7.30 6.58
#